data_3938d89635b55a7c1a564a60fb431294
#
_entry.id   3938d89635b55a7c1a564a60fb431294
#
_cell.length_a   1.000
_cell.length_b   1.000
_cell.length_c   1.000
_cell.angle_alpha   90.00
_cell.angle_beta   90.00
_cell.angle_gamma   90.00
#
_symmetry.space_group_name_H-M   'P 1'
#
loop_
_entity.id
_entity.type
_entity.pdbx_description
1 polymer ?
#
loop_
_entity_poly.entity_id
_entity_poly.type
_entity_poly.pdbx_seq_one_letter_code
_entity_poly.pdbx_strand_id
1 'polypeptide(L)'
;LHLVQFAGPIQQAWLDQLKADGVTPVHYLPTNGYLVWTDAAGRAKLDSQAKAKGALQYSGDYHPFYKLNDALAEPYGKSGKGVGGEMVEITVQVYSHPGINTTQNSIAALSSEQTQNWYDILNYRNARFVVNEADIATIAALPDVVWVGRYVQREMNDEVQNQILAGQLTGDGSAPT
;
A
#
# COMPACT_ATOMS: atom_id res chain seq x y z
N LEU A 1 2.32 11.08 0.83
CA LEU A 1 0.90 10.67 0.82
C LEU A 1 0.18 11.24 2.04
N HIS A 2 -1.11 11.59 1.87
CA HIS A 2 -1.92 12.21 2.91
C HIS A 2 -3.38 11.75 2.76
N LEU A 3 -4.12 11.70 3.87
CA LEU A 3 -5.51 11.29 3.87
C LEU A 3 -6.42 12.51 3.95
N VAL A 4 -7.47 12.52 3.13
CA VAL A 4 -8.53 13.52 3.22
C VAL A 4 -9.88 12.84 3.19
N GLN A 5 -10.87 13.46 3.88
CA GLN A 5 -12.26 13.01 3.85
C GLN A 5 -13.18 14.20 3.60
N PHE A 6 -14.08 14.03 2.66
CA PHE A 6 -15.09 15.02 2.32
C PHE A 6 -16.34 14.89 3.22
N ALA A 7 -17.05 15.99 3.40
CA ALA A 7 -18.22 16.08 4.26
C ALA A 7 -19.45 15.30 3.75
N GLY A 8 -19.43 14.84 2.50
CA GLY A 8 -20.52 14.09 1.88
C GLY A 8 -20.11 13.49 0.54
N PRO A 9 -21.05 13.02 -0.26
CA PRO A 9 -20.77 12.45 -1.58
C PRO A 9 -19.92 13.39 -2.42
N ILE A 10 -18.82 12.84 -2.97
CA ILE A 10 -17.78 13.63 -3.61
C ILE A 10 -18.32 14.30 -4.87
N GLN A 11 -18.11 15.61 -4.97
CA GLN A 11 -18.47 16.43 -6.11
C GLN A 11 -17.24 16.67 -6.97
N GLN A 12 -17.41 16.72 -8.30
CA GLN A 12 -16.31 16.97 -9.22
C GLN A 12 -15.60 18.30 -8.92
N ALA A 13 -16.35 19.33 -8.57
CA ALA A 13 -15.79 20.65 -8.22
C ALA A 13 -14.79 20.59 -7.04
N TRP A 14 -15.01 19.68 -6.09
CA TRP A 14 -14.08 19.50 -4.96
C TRP A 14 -12.77 18.84 -5.38
N LEU A 15 -12.83 17.88 -6.31
CA LEU A 15 -11.63 17.26 -6.87
C LEU A 15 -10.85 18.26 -7.75
N ASP A 16 -11.54 19.09 -8.48
CA ASP A 16 -10.93 20.14 -9.31
C ASP A 16 -10.25 21.19 -8.42
N GLN A 17 -10.85 21.53 -7.27
CA GLN A 17 -10.23 22.42 -6.28
C GLN A 17 -8.97 21.79 -5.68
N LEU A 18 -8.97 20.49 -5.32
CA LEU A 18 -7.76 19.81 -4.85
C LEU A 18 -6.63 19.95 -5.87
N LYS A 19 -6.91 19.70 -7.16
CA LYS A 19 -5.91 19.83 -8.22
C LYS A 19 -5.39 21.26 -8.36
N ALA A 20 -6.28 22.27 -8.28
CA ALA A 20 -5.91 23.67 -8.32
C ALA A 20 -5.01 24.08 -7.13
N ASP A 21 -5.17 23.42 -5.98
CA ASP A 21 -4.34 23.61 -4.79
C ASP A 21 -3.00 22.84 -4.83
N GLY A 22 -2.70 22.14 -5.93
CA GLY A 22 -1.48 21.35 -6.11
C GLY A 22 -1.54 19.98 -5.44
N VAL A 23 -2.76 19.48 -5.15
CA VAL A 23 -3.02 18.17 -4.53
C VAL A 23 -3.50 17.19 -5.58
N THR A 24 -2.81 16.07 -5.73
CA THR A 24 -3.18 15.03 -6.71
C THR A 24 -3.95 13.91 -6.02
N PRO A 25 -5.23 13.65 -6.38
CA PRO A 25 -5.95 12.48 -5.92
C PRO A 25 -5.27 11.21 -6.45
N VAL A 26 -4.95 10.27 -5.54
CA VAL A 26 -4.25 9.02 -5.86
C VAL A 26 -5.20 7.84 -5.84
N HIS A 27 -5.95 7.68 -4.76
CA HIS A 27 -6.82 6.54 -4.57
C HIS A 27 -8.08 6.93 -3.77
N TYR A 28 -9.24 6.49 -4.26
CA TYR A 28 -10.49 6.64 -3.52
C TYR A 28 -10.53 5.68 -2.33
N LEU A 29 -10.97 6.17 -1.19
CA LEU A 29 -11.20 5.37 0.00
C LEU A 29 -12.70 5.40 0.36
N PRO A 30 -13.26 4.29 0.85
CA PRO A 30 -14.66 4.25 1.31
C PRO A 30 -15.00 5.40 2.25
N THR A 31 -16.27 5.78 2.27
CA THR A 31 -16.80 6.86 3.11
C THR A 31 -16.25 8.25 2.72
N ASN A 32 -16.28 8.55 1.40
CA ASN A 32 -15.92 9.85 0.82
C ASN A 32 -14.46 10.29 1.10
N GLY A 33 -13.54 9.33 1.23
CA GLY A 33 -12.13 9.58 1.47
C GLY A 33 -11.30 9.54 0.20
N TYR A 34 -10.13 10.16 0.25
CA TYR A 34 -9.06 10.01 -0.74
C TYR A 34 -7.70 9.92 -0.08
N LEU A 35 -6.87 9.03 -0.63
CA LEU A 35 -5.44 9.15 -0.51
C LEU A 35 -4.97 10.15 -1.57
N VAL A 36 -4.21 11.15 -1.15
CA VAL A 36 -3.73 12.21 -2.03
C VAL A 36 -2.21 12.32 -1.96
N TRP A 37 -1.61 12.80 -3.05
CA TRP A 37 -0.22 13.18 -3.11
C TRP A 37 -0.10 14.70 -3.13
N THR A 38 0.74 15.25 -2.25
CA THR A 38 1.00 16.69 -2.18
C THR A 38 2.28 16.98 -1.40
N ASP A 39 2.82 18.19 -1.54
CA ASP A 39 3.93 18.71 -0.77
C ASP A 39 3.48 19.31 0.59
N ALA A 40 4.42 19.91 1.32
CA ALA A 40 4.14 20.52 2.61
C ALA A 40 3.17 21.71 2.50
N ALA A 41 3.23 22.48 1.41
CA ALA A 41 2.34 23.62 1.21
C ALA A 41 0.89 23.17 0.95
N GLY A 42 0.72 22.13 0.13
CA GLY A 42 -0.60 21.52 -0.10
C GLY A 42 -1.18 20.91 1.17
N ARG A 43 -0.38 20.22 2.01
CA ARG A 43 -0.85 19.71 3.32
C ARG A 43 -1.36 20.83 4.21
N ALA A 44 -0.64 21.95 4.32
CA ALA A 44 -1.07 23.09 5.12
C ALA A 44 -2.41 23.67 4.64
N LYS A 45 -2.65 23.70 3.31
CA LYS A 45 -3.95 24.10 2.75
C LYS A 45 -5.05 23.12 3.12
N LEU A 46 -4.81 21.81 2.97
CA LEU A 46 -5.77 20.77 3.33
C LEU A 46 -6.16 20.83 4.79
N ASP A 47 -5.19 21.01 5.69
CA ASP A 47 -5.43 21.16 7.13
C ASP A 47 -6.27 22.40 7.45
N SER A 48 -6.01 23.52 6.76
CA SER A 48 -6.80 24.73 6.88
C SER A 48 -8.24 24.54 6.41
N GLN A 49 -8.43 23.88 5.26
CA GLN A 49 -9.76 23.59 4.71
C GLN A 49 -10.56 22.64 5.61
N ALA A 50 -9.91 21.62 6.17
CA ALA A 50 -10.54 20.68 7.09
C ALA A 50 -10.96 21.37 8.40
N LYS A 51 -10.14 22.29 8.93
CA LYS A 51 -10.49 23.11 10.11
C LYS A 51 -11.68 24.04 9.85
N ALA A 52 -11.80 24.57 8.64
CA ALA A 52 -12.93 25.38 8.23
C ALA A 52 -14.26 24.61 8.10
N LYS A 53 -14.22 23.28 8.14
CA LYS A 53 -15.39 22.38 8.06
C LYS A 53 -16.30 22.68 6.87
N GLY A 54 -15.71 22.98 5.71
CA GLY A 54 -16.42 23.17 4.45
C GLY A 54 -16.66 21.84 3.72
N ALA A 55 -16.22 21.77 2.47
CA ALA A 55 -16.26 20.54 1.69
C ALA A 55 -15.36 19.42 2.27
N LEU A 56 -14.25 19.79 2.89
CA LEU A 56 -13.31 18.87 3.54
C LEU A 56 -13.58 18.87 5.05
N GLN A 57 -13.77 17.69 5.63
CA GLN A 57 -14.00 17.55 7.07
C GLN A 57 -12.82 16.93 7.83
N TYR A 58 -11.90 16.25 7.12
CA TYR A 58 -10.70 15.65 7.71
C TYR A 58 -9.51 15.79 6.77
N SER A 59 -8.35 16.02 7.36
CA SER A 59 -7.03 16.00 6.76
C SER A 59 -6.07 15.38 7.77
N GLY A 60 -5.22 14.44 7.35
CA GLY A 60 -4.31 13.75 8.24
C GLY A 60 -3.27 12.91 7.50
N ASP A 61 -2.24 12.49 8.24
CA ASP A 61 -1.16 11.69 7.68
C ASP A 61 -1.64 10.27 7.31
N TYR A 62 -1.10 9.75 6.22
CA TYR A 62 -1.25 8.32 5.88
C TYR A 62 -0.27 7.52 6.74
N HIS A 63 -0.75 7.10 7.91
CA HIS A 63 0.07 6.45 8.94
C HIS A 63 0.70 5.15 8.42
N PRO A 64 1.95 4.81 8.77
CA PRO A 64 2.63 3.58 8.35
C PRO A 64 1.83 2.29 8.59
N PHE A 65 1.10 2.21 9.69
CA PHE A 65 0.24 1.07 10.01
C PHE A 65 -0.79 0.75 8.91
N TYR A 66 -1.38 1.77 8.28
CA TYR A 66 -2.37 1.59 7.21
C TYR A 66 -1.76 1.08 5.90
N LYS A 67 -0.44 1.12 5.78
CA LYS A 67 0.29 0.65 4.61
C LYS A 67 0.66 -0.83 4.67
N LEU A 68 0.51 -1.46 5.85
CA LEU A 68 0.91 -2.85 6.08
C LEU A 68 -0.27 -3.80 5.81
N ASN A 69 0.02 -4.96 5.19
CA ASN A 69 -0.96 -6.03 5.15
C ASN A 69 -1.12 -6.68 6.54
N ASP A 70 -2.19 -7.46 6.75
CA ASP A 70 -2.54 -8.04 8.04
C ASP A 70 -1.39 -8.85 8.67
N ALA A 71 -0.64 -9.59 7.86
CA ALA A 71 0.49 -10.40 8.33
C ALA A 71 1.64 -9.55 8.92
N LEU A 72 1.79 -8.30 8.50
CA LEU A 72 2.79 -7.36 9.00
C LEU A 72 2.19 -6.36 10.00
N ALA A 73 0.89 -6.06 9.88
CA ALA A 73 0.22 -5.10 10.73
C ALA A 73 0.05 -5.60 12.18
N GLU A 74 -0.21 -6.89 12.38
CA GLU A 74 -0.41 -7.46 13.72
C GLU A 74 0.85 -7.33 14.60
N PRO A 75 2.05 -7.74 14.17
CA PRO A 75 3.28 -7.53 14.91
C PRO A 75 3.58 -6.04 15.15
N TYR A 76 3.38 -5.20 14.14
CA TYR A 76 3.57 -3.75 14.24
C TYR A 76 2.64 -3.11 15.26
N GLY A 77 1.36 -3.50 15.29
CA GLY A 77 0.36 -2.99 16.22
C GLY A 77 0.66 -3.33 17.69
N LYS A 78 1.32 -4.46 17.94
CA LYS A 78 1.70 -4.90 19.30
C LYS A 78 2.95 -4.20 19.83
N SER A 79 3.88 -3.82 18.98
CA SER A 79 5.20 -3.30 19.38
C SER A 79 5.45 -1.85 18.94
N GLY A 80 4.69 -1.32 18.00
CA GLY A 80 4.98 -0.05 17.32
C GLY A 80 6.26 -0.08 16.47
N LYS A 81 6.92 -1.25 16.42
CA LYS A 81 8.12 -1.55 15.64
C LYS A 81 7.96 -2.93 15.04
N GLY A 82 8.61 -3.21 13.93
CA GLY A 82 8.71 -4.58 13.41
C GLY A 82 9.26 -5.50 14.52
N VAL A 83 8.72 -6.70 14.64
CA VAL A 83 9.21 -7.74 15.56
C VAL A 83 10.43 -8.37 14.88
N GLY A 84 11.62 -7.99 15.31
CA GLY A 84 12.78 -8.09 14.51
C GLY A 84 13.65 -9.32 14.60
N GLY A 85 14.35 -9.58 13.53
CA GLY A 85 15.48 -10.49 13.40
C GLY A 85 15.39 -11.45 12.23
N GLU A 86 14.21 -11.74 11.72
CA GLU A 86 14.03 -12.59 10.55
C GLU A 86 14.15 -11.80 9.26
N MET A 87 14.74 -12.44 8.24
CA MET A 87 14.72 -11.95 6.87
C MET A 87 13.42 -12.40 6.22
N VAL A 88 12.66 -11.46 5.70
CA VAL A 88 11.36 -11.72 5.07
C VAL A 88 11.30 -11.13 3.68
N GLU A 89 10.69 -11.83 2.75
CA GLU A 89 10.41 -11.27 1.43
C GLU A 89 9.12 -10.45 1.48
N ILE A 90 9.22 -9.19 1.03
CA ILE A 90 8.10 -8.26 0.98
C ILE A 90 7.88 -7.75 -0.45
N THR A 91 6.62 -7.44 -0.76
CA THR A 91 6.25 -6.63 -1.91
C THR A 91 6.01 -5.21 -1.43
N VAL A 92 6.64 -4.24 -2.09
CA VAL A 92 6.45 -2.82 -1.81
C VAL A 92 5.78 -2.16 -3.01
N GLN A 93 4.74 -1.39 -2.75
CA GLN A 93 4.09 -0.52 -3.73
C GLN A 93 4.34 0.93 -3.36
N VAL A 94 4.81 1.72 -4.33
CA VAL A 94 5.07 3.16 -4.17
C VAL A 94 4.27 3.95 -5.20
N TYR A 95 3.89 5.18 -4.84
CA TYR A 95 3.25 6.11 -5.76
C TYR A 95 4.29 6.66 -6.74
N SER A 96 3.99 6.62 -8.04
CA SER A 96 4.91 7.05 -9.09
C SER A 96 4.85 8.56 -9.28
N HIS A 97 5.99 9.23 -9.10
CA HIS A 97 6.15 10.67 -9.33
C HIS A 97 7.62 10.99 -9.68
N PRO A 98 7.96 12.18 -10.19
CA PRO A 98 9.32 12.48 -10.67
C PRO A 98 10.44 12.31 -9.63
N GLY A 99 10.16 12.42 -8.32
CA GLY A 99 11.12 12.27 -7.23
C GLY A 99 11.26 10.87 -6.63
N ILE A 100 10.57 9.87 -7.19
CA ILE A 100 10.43 8.52 -6.61
C ILE A 100 11.76 7.78 -6.38
N ASN A 101 12.81 8.11 -7.13
CA ASN A 101 14.11 7.43 -7.04
C ASN A 101 14.72 7.52 -5.63
N THR A 102 14.45 8.59 -4.88
CA THR A 102 14.92 8.73 -3.49
C THR A 102 14.34 7.64 -2.61
N THR A 103 13.03 7.42 -2.69
CA THR A 103 12.35 6.34 -1.95
C THR A 103 12.82 4.97 -2.38
N GLN A 104 12.97 4.73 -3.70
CA GLN A 104 13.49 3.45 -4.22
C GLN A 104 14.90 3.14 -3.71
N ASN A 105 15.80 4.13 -3.71
CA ASN A 105 17.16 3.99 -3.18
C ASN A 105 17.16 3.74 -1.66
N SER A 106 16.26 4.39 -0.91
CA SER A 106 16.11 4.16 0.53
C SER A 106 15.64 2.73 0.84
N ILE A 107 14.70 2.20 0.07
CA ILE A 107 14.25 0.81 0.21
C ILE A 107 15.38 -0.16 -0.14
N ALA A 108 16.10 0.09 -1.24
CA ALA A 108 17.25 -0.74 -1.64
C ALA A 108 18.35 -0.76 -0.58
N ALA A 109 18.63 0.36 0.08
CA ALA A 109 19.62 0.46 1.15
C ALA A 109 19.25 -0.33 2.42
N LEU A 110 17.96 -0.57 2.67
CA LEU A 110 17.43 -1.37 3.78
C LEU A 110 17.23 -2.84 3.43
N SER A 111 17.44 -3.22 2.16
CA SER A 111 17.25 -4.59 1.68
C SER A 111 18.57 -5.32 1.54
N SER A 112 18.57 -6.64 1.78
CA SER A 112 19.70 -7.51 1.46
C SER A 112 19.69 -7.96 0.01
N GLU A 113 18.52 -8.05 -0.61
CA GLU A 113 18.32 -8.52 -1.98
C GLU A 113 17.07 -7.90 -2.59
N GLN A 114 17.11 -7.60 -3.89
CA GLN A 114 15.94 -7.27 -4.69
C GLN A 114 15.57 -8.50 -5.54
N THR A 115 14.49 -9.20 -5.16
CA THR A 115 14.04 -10.44 -5.82
C THR A 115 13.17 -10.19 -7.05
N GLN A 116 12.58 -9.00 -7.15
CA GLN A 116 11.85 -8.55 -8.34
C GLN A 116 12.15 -7.08 -8.63
N ASN A 117 12.53 -6.80 -9.88
CA ASN A 117 12.75 -5.43 -10.35
C ASN A 117 11.47 -4.59 -10.29
N TRP A 118 11.65 -3.26 -10.23
CA TRP A 118 10.54 -2.32 -10.31
C TRP A 118 9.77 -2.46 -11.61
N TYR A 119 8.46 -2.53 -11.51
CA TYR A 119 7.55 -2.53 -12.65
C TYR A 119 6.35 -1.61 -12.38
N ASP A 120 5.83 -1.02 -13.43
CA ASP A 120 4.77 -0.02 -13.34
C ASP A 120 3.38 -0.68 -13.47
N ILE A 121 2.46 -0.27 -12.59
CA ILE A 121 1.03 -0.60 -12.69
C ILE A 121 0.26 0.70 -12.45
N LEU A 122 -0.37 1.24 -13.48
CA LEU A 122 -1.09 2.51 -13.40
C LEU A 122 -0.18 3.63 -12.82
N ASN A 123 -0.58 4.23 -11.71
CA ASN A 123 0.14 5.30 -11.02
C ASN A 123 1.10 4.78 -9.93
N TYR A 124 1.39 3.49 -9.94
CA TYR A 124 2.21 2.84 -8.92
C TYR A 124 3.38 2.10 -9.53
N ARG A 125 4.43 1.95 -8.74
CA ARG A 125 5.55 1.04 -9.01
C ARG A 125 5.62 -0.01 -7.93
N ASN A 126 5.88 -1.24 -8.32
CA ASN A 126 5.97 -2.38 -7.42
C ASN A 126 7.30 -3.07 -7.59
N ALA A 127 7.86 -3.57 -6.49
CA ALA A 127 9.04 -4.43 -6.49
C ALA A 127 9.01 -5.37 -5.30
N ARG A 128 9.87 -6.39 -5.30
CA ARG A 128 10.05 -7.29 -4.16
C ARG A 128 11.46 -7.25 -3.64
N PHE A 129 11.56 -7.33 -2.32
CA PHE A 129 12.83 -7.24 -1.59
C PHE A 129 12.85 -8.22 -0.43
N VAL A 130 14.03 -8.72 -0.11
CA VAL A 130 14.32 -9.39 1.15
C VAL A 130 14.86 -8.36 2.13
N VAL A 131 14.17 -8.18 3.25
CA VAL A 131 14.50 -7.18 4.27
C VAL A 131 14.50 -7.80 5.66
N ASN A 132 15.18 -7.16 6.61
CA ASN A 132 14.98 -7.49 8.01
C ASN A 132 13.59 -7.01 8.45
N GLU A 133 12.85 -7.83 9.17
CA GLU A 133 11.51 -7.51 9.65
C GLU A 133 11.48 -6.20 10.48
N ALA A 134 12.57 -5.90 11.20
CA ALA A 134 12.73 -4.65 11.95
C ALA A 134 12.73 -3.39 11.07
N ASP A 135 13.11 -3.49 9.79
CA ASP A 135 13.19 -2.36 8.87
C ASP A 135 11.85 -2.05 8.17
N ILE A 136 10.86 -2.94 8.28
CA ILE A 136 9.54 -2.78 7.65
C ILE A 136 8.86 -1.48 8.10
N ALA A 137 8.96 -1.15 9.39
CA ALA A 137 8.40 0.09 9.92
C ALA A 137 9.03 1.33 9.29
N THR A 138 10.34 1.30 9.06
CA THR A 138 11.10 2.36 8.38
C THR A 138 10.69 2.49 6.92
N ILE A 139 10.55 1.37 6.22
CA ILE A 139 10.08 1.34 4.84
C ILE A 139 8.65 1.90 4.75
N ALA A 140 7.75 1.45 5.61
CA ALA A 140 6.37 1.94 5.63
C ALA A 140 6.28 3.43 5.98
N ALA A 141 7.23 3.98 6.73
CA ALA A 141 7.28 5.41 7.05
C ALA A 141 7.69 6.30 5.86
N LEU A 142 8.27 5.75 4.80
CA LEU A 142 8.65 6.52 3.62
C LEU A 142 7.41 7.19 2.98
N PRO A 143 7.56 8.46 2.52
CA PRO A 143 6.41 9.29 2.11
C PRO A 143 5.65 8.75 0.90
N ASP A 144 6.35 8.05 0.01
CA ASP A 144 5.82 7.59 -1.28
C ASP A 144 5.29 6.15 -1.21
N VAL A 145 5.57 5.44 -0.12
CA VAL A 145 5.10 4.07 0.08
C VAL A 145 3.59 4.07 0.31
N VAL A 146 2.89 3.33 -0.54
CA VAL A 146 1.44 3.14 -0.50
C VAL A 146 1.09 1.88 0.28
N TRP A 147 1.83 0.80 0.04
CA TRP A 147 1.54 -0.49 0.64
C TRP A 147 2.78 -1.36 0.74
N VAL A 148 2.85 -2.16 1.80
CA VAL A 148 3.87 -3.18 2.05
C VAL A 148 3.16 -4.45 2.49
N GLY A 149 3.45 -5.56 1.82
CA GLY A 149 2.91 -6.86 2.20
C GLY A 149 3.96 -7.95 2.19
N ARG A 150 3.85 -8.90 3.13
CA ARG A 150 4.68 -10.10 3.10
C ARG A 150 4.37 -10.88 1.82
N TYR A 151 5.41 -11.22 1.07
CA TYR A 151 5.27 -12.06 -0.09
C TYR A 151 5.16 -13.51 0.35
N VAL A 152 4.15 -14.19 -0.18
CA VAL A 152 3.98 -15.64 -0.05
C VAL A 152 3.85 -16.20 -1.45
N GLN A 153 4.71 -17.13 -1.78
CA GLN A 153 4.61 -17.82 -3.07
C GLN A 153 3.25 -18.52 -3.13
N ARG A 154 2.48 -18.21 -4.16
CA ARG A 154 1.20 -18.88 -4.39
C ARG A 154 1.46 -20.23 -5.02
N GLU A 155 0.96 -21.26 -4.40
CA GLU A 155 0.88 -22.59 -5.01
C GLU A 155 -0.45 -22.68 -5.76
N MET A 156 -0.38 -23.20 -6.98
CA MET A 156 -1.59 -23.45 -7.76
C MET A 156 -2.18 -24.78 -7.30
N ASN A 157 -3.34 -24.72 -6.67
CA ASN A 157 -4.12 -25.91 -6.28
C ASN A 157 -5.03 -26.43 -7.42
N ASP A 158 -4.88 -25.88 -8.63
CA ASP A 158 -5.78 -26.16 -9.75
C ASP A 158 -5.61 -27.58 -10.34
N GLU A 159 -4.45 -28.22 -10.15
CA GLU A 159 -4.23 -29.58 -10.67
C GLU A 159 -5.17 -30.59 -10.04
N VAL A 160 -5.43 -30.49 -8.74
CA VAL A 160 -6.36 -31.39 -8.04
C VAL A 160 -7.80 -31.14 -8.48
N GLN A 161 -8.20 -29.87 -8.67
CA GLN A 161 -9.53 -29.53 -9.18
C GLN A 161 -9.74 -30.04 -10.61
N ASN A 162 -8.74 -29.89 -11.47
CA ASN A 162 -8.79 -30.38 -12.84
C ASN A 162 -8.89 -31.92 -12.90
N GLN A 163 -8.20 -32.62 -12.02
CA GLN A 163 -8.31 -34.08 -11.89
C GLN A 163 -9.70 -34.51 -11.44
N ILE A 164 -10.30 -33.82 -10.48
CA ILE A 164 -11.67 -34.06 -10.02
C ILE A 164 -12.69 -33.80 -11.14
N LEU A 165 -12.55 -32.69 -11.86
CA LEU A 165 -13.43 -32.37 -12.99
C LEU A 165 -13.29 -33.33 -14.17
N ALA A 166 -12.09 -33.86 -14.38
CA ALA A 166 -11.84 -34.91 -15.41
C ALA A 166 -12.30 -36.28 -14.99
N GLY A 167 -12.84 -36.49 -13.77
CA GLY A 167 -13.26 -37.77 -13.26
C GLY A 167 -12.12 -38.72 -12.87
N GLN A 168 -10.89 -38.18 -12.75
CA GLN A 168 -9.73 -38.95 -12.32
C GLN A 168 -9.71 -39.07 -10.79
N LEU A 169 -10.61 -39.85 -10.26
CA LEU A 169 -10.72 -40.13 -8.83
C LEU A 169 -10.29 -41.57 -8.56
N THR A 170 -9.88 -41.83 -7.32
CA THR A 170 -9.70 -43.23 -6.84
C THR A 170 -11.01 -44.04 -7.02
N GLY A 171 -10.93 -45.35 -7.08
CA GLY A 171 -12.09 -46.19 -7.30
C GLY A 171 -13.22 -46.05 -6.26
N ASP A 172 -12.93 -45.46 -5.10
CA ASP A 172 -13.90 -45.10 -4.08
C ASP A 172 -14.41 -43.65 -4.20
N GLY A 173 -13.89 -42.87 -5.17
CA GLY A 173 -14.27 -41.45 -5.40
C GLY A 173 -13.78 -40.48 -4.36
N SER A 174 -12.90 -40.87 -3.47
CA SER A 174 -12.49 -40.04 -2.30
C SER A 174 -11.25 -39.20 -2.53
N ALA A 175 -10.40 -39.51 -3.51
CA ALA A 175 -9.17 -38.78 -3.79
C ALA A 175 -8.84 -38.77 -5.30
N PRO A 176 -8.13 -37.74 -5.79
CA PRO A 176 -7.56 -37.70 -7.13
C PRO A 176 -6.51 -38.81 -7.33
N THR A 177 -6.41 -39.36 -8.50
CA THR A 177 -5.39 -40.36 -8.89
C THR A 177 -4.18 -39.70 -9.51
#